data_44d65fee55d3b9dbbd27d584f519458d
#
_entry.id   44d65fee55d3b9dbbd27d584f519458d
#
_cell.length_a   1.000
_cell.length_b   1.000
_cell.length_c   1.000
_cell.angle_alpha   90.00
_cell.angle_beta   90.00
_cell.angle_gamma   90.00
#
_symmetry.space_group_name_H-M   'P 1'
#
loop_
_entity.id
_entity.type
_entity.pdbx_description
1 polymer ?
#
loop_
_entity_poly.entity_id
_entity_poly.type
_entity_poly.pdbx_seq_one_letter_code
_entity_poly.pdbx_strand_id
1 'polypeptide(L)'
;MSETLFDGGRRRATSERTRADYDATVASYRQSTLQAFQEVEDNLAALRILGTEIKQQQRATAESVESLNTFQERYAGGLELYLQVVTSQTVALANQRNDIELMHRQLIASVLLIKALGGGWDTQQLPKL
;
A
#
# COMPACT_ATOMS: atom_id res chain seq x y z
N MET A 1 -50.08 -15.94 35.98
CA MET A 1 -49.31 -14.84 35.31
C MET A 1 -49.00 -13.83 36.41
N SER A 2 -47.73 -13.66 36.79
CA SER A 2 -47.32 -12.63 37.77
C SER A 2 -46.82 -11.42 36.96
N GLU A 3 -47.57 -10.33 36.99
CA GLU A 3 -47.18 -9.07 36.36
C GLU A 3 -46.46 -8.22 37.40
N THR A 4 -45.21 -7.83 37.08
CA THR A 4 -44.39 -7.00 37.96
C THR A 4 -44.87 -5.55 37.88
N LEU A 5 -45.63 -5.08 38.88
CA LEU A 5 -46.19 -3.73 38.92
C LEU A 5 -45.16 -2.64 39.26
N PHE A 6 -44.06 -3.02 39.92
CA PHE A 6 -42.96 -2.11 40.27
C PHE A 6 -41.63 -2.81 40.09
N ASP A 7 -40.81 -2.30 39.18
CA ASP A 7 -39.51 -2.86 38.77
C ASP A 7 -38.29 -1.97 39.10
N GLY A 8 -38.49 -0.94 39.92
CA GLY A 8 -37.40 -0.03 40.32
C GLY A 8 -36.70 0.69 39.16
N GLY A 9 -37.40 0.85 38.01
CA GLY A 9 -36.85 1.51 36.83
C GLY A 9 -36.08 0.61 35.86
N ARG A 10 -36.06 -0.72 36.12
CA ARG A 10 -35.34 -1.67 35.29
C ARG A 10 -35.75 -1.63 33.80
N ARG A 11 -37.06 -1.54 33.52
CA ARG A 11 -37.57 -1.44 32.14
C ARG A 11 -37.05 -0.18 31.42
N ARG A 12 -37.05 0.96 32.13
CA ARG A 12 -36.54 2.23 31.61
C ARG A 12 -35.04 2.15 31.34
N ALA A 13 -34.26 1.64 32.29
CA ALA A 13 -32.80 1.46 32.13
C ALA A 13 -32.49 0.48 30.99
N THR A 14 -33.25 -0.59 30.82
CA THR A 14 -33.10 -1.52 29.70
C THR A 14 -33.40 -0.82 28.36
N SER A 15 -34.45 -0.01 28.28
CA SER A 15 -34.78 0.74 27.06
C SER A 15 -33.71 1.79 26.72
N GLU A 16 -33.20 2.51 27.72
CA GLU A 16 -32.12 3.49 27.52
C GLU A 16 -30.83 2.78 27.07
N ARG A 17 -30.50 1.64 27.67
CA ARG A 17 -29.36 0.81 27.23
C ARG A 17 -29.53 0.37 25.78
N THR A 18 -30.68 -0.17 25.39
CA THR A 18 -30.91 -0.62 24.02
C THR A 18 -30.81 0.51 23.01
N ARG A 19 -31.25 1.73 23.38
CA ARG A 19 -31.04 2.92 22.51
C ARG A 19 -29.59 3.28 22.37
N ALA A 20 -28.82 3.28 23.47
CA ALA A 20 -27.39 3.55 23.43
C ALA A 20 -26.63 2.49 22.61
N ASP A 21 -27.00 1.21 22.73
CA ASP A 21 -26.45 0.12 21.93
C ASP A 21 -26.77 0.29 20.42
N TYR A 22 -27.98 0.75 20.10
CA TYR A 22 -28.37 1.09 18.71
C TYR A 22 -27.52 2.24 18.17
N ASP A 23 -27.41 3.34 18.92
CA ASP A 23 -26.63 4.51 18.51
C ASP A 23 -25.14 4.16 18.32
N ALA A 24 -24.59 3.33 19.21
CA ALA A 24 -23.23 2.80 19.09
C ALA A 24 -23.06 1.95 17.81
N THR A 25 -24.05 1.12 17.49
CA THR A 25 -24.02 0.30 16.26
C THR A 25 -24.08 1.17 14.99
N VAL A 26 -24.93 2.19 14.99
CA VAL A 26 -25.03 3.16 13.87
C VAL A 26 -23.69 3.91 13.70
N ALA A 27 -23.08 4.36 14.80
CA ALA A 27 -21.79 5.03 14.77
C ALA A 27 -20.68 4.11 14.23
N SER A 28 -20.64 2.86 14.69
CA SER A 28 -19.70 1.84 14.21
C SER A 28 -19.87 1.55 12.71
N TYR A 29 -21.11 1.42 12.23
CA TYR A 29 -21.39 1.25 10.80
C TYR A 29 -20.87 2.43 9.96
N ARG A 30 -21.14 3.67 10.40
CA ARG A 30 -20.63 4.87 9.73
C ARG A 30 -19.11 4.88 9.71
N GLN A 31 -18.47 4.56 10.82
CA GLN A 31 -17.01 4.50 10.91
C GLN A 31 -16.43 3.45 9.95
N SER A 32 -17.00 2.25 9.90
CA SER A 32 -16.57 1.20 8.98
C SER A 32 -16.71 1.61 7.51
N THR A 33 -17.78 2.32 7.18
CA THR A 33 -18.01 2.83 5.82
C THR A 33 -16.95 3.89 5.45
N LEU A 34 -16.69 4.83 6.35
CA LEU A 34 -15.67 5.87 6.12
C LEU A 34 -14.26 5.27 5.98
N GLN A 35 -13.96 4.28 6.82
CA GLN A 35 -12.68 3.57 6.75
C GLN A 35 -12.52 2.82 5.42
N ALA A 36 -13.58 2.17 4.92
CA ALA A 36 -13.53 1.51 3.62
C ALA A 36 -13.24 2.50 2.47
N PHE A 37 -13.87 3.67 2.48
CA PHE A 37 -13.58 4.72 1.50
C PHE A 37 -12.15 5.23 1.63
N GLN A 38 -11.68 5.47 2.85
CA GLN A 38 -10.30 5.90 3.09
C GLN A 38 -9.29 4.86 2.54
N GLU A 39 -9.49 3.57 2.82
CA GLU A 39 -8.61 2.51 2.31
C GLU A 39 -8.56 2.48 0.78
N VAL A 40 -9.68 2.72 0.09
CA VAL A 40 -9.71 2.81 -1.38
C VAL A 40 -8.91 4.02 -1.88
N GLU A 41 -9.18 5.20 -1.32
CA GLU A 41 -8.51 6.44 -1.74
C GLU A 41 -6.99 6.38 -1.48
N ASP A 42 -6.57 5.87 -0.32
CA ASP A 42 -5.17 5.72 0.04
C ASP A 42 -4.43 4.78 -0.93
N ASN A 43 -5.03 3.65 -1.29
CA ASN A 43 -4.43 2.70 -2.23
C ASN A 43 -4.41 3.25 -3.67
N LEU A 44 -5.44 3.97 -4.11
CA LEU A 44 -5.44 4.65 -5.42
C LEU A 44 -4.35 5.72 -5.50
N ALA A 45 -4.21 6.53 -4.45
CA ALA A 45 -3.15 7.53 -4.35
C ALA A 45 -1.75 6.88 -4.37
N ALA A 46 -1.58 5.80 -3.60
CA ALA A 46 -0.34 5.02 -3.56
C ALA A 46 0.04 4.47 -4.94
N LEU A 47 -0.91 3.87 -5.67
CA LEU A 47 -0.66 3.33 -7.02
C LEU A 47 -0.23 4.41 -8.01
N ARG A 48 -0.86 5.60 -7.96
CA ARG A 48 -0.51 6.74 -8.82
C ARG A 48 0.90 7.26 -8.53
N ILE A 49 1.24 7.41 -7.25
CA ILE A 49 2.56 7.89 -6.82
C ILE A 49 3.64 6.87 -7.19
N LEU A 50 3.45 5.59 -6.82
CA LEU A 50 4.39 4.51 -7.12
C LEU A 50 4.61 4.34 -8.62
N GLY A 51 3.58 4.50 -9.45
CA GLY A 51 3.73 4.47 -10.90
C GLY A 51 4.65 5.55 -11.46
N THR A 52 4.75 6.71 -10.79
CA THR A 52 5.70 7.77 -11.15
C THR A 52 7.09 7.49 -10.61
N GLU A 53 7.18 7.06 -9.33
CA GLU A 53 8.44 6.71 -8.68
C GLU A 53 9.18 5.58 -9.42
N ILE A 54 8.47 4.52 -9.83
CA ILE A 54 9.03 3.40 -10.57
C ILE A 54 9.69 3.87 -11.88
N LYS A 55 9.01 4.74 -12.63
CA LYS A 55 9.58 5.28 -13.88
C LYS A 55 10.87 6.09 -13.65
N GLN A 56 10.92 6.85 -12.57
CA GLN A 56 12.12 7.62 -12.21
C GLN A 56 13.24 6.69 -11.73
N GLN A 57 12.90 5.69 -10.91
CA GLN A 57 13.88 4.71 -10.41
C GLN A 57 14.46 3.88 -11.55
N GLN A 58 13.65 3.42 -12.51
CA GLN A 58 14.11 2.67 -13.67
C GLN A 58 15.13 3.46 -14.51
N ARG A 59 14.93 4.77 -14.65
CA ARG A 59 15.91 5.66 -15.32
C ARG A 59 17.21 5.72 -14.52
N ALA A 60 17.13 5.96 -13.21
CA ALA A 60 18.30 6.00 -12.34
C ALA A 60 19.06 4.65 -12.35
N THR A 61 18.34 3.55 -12.38
CA THR A 61 18.91 2.21 -12.51
C THR A 61 19.65 2.04 -13.82
N ALA A 62 19.06 2.44 -14.95
CA ALA A 62 19.68 2.37 -16.27
C ALA A 62 20.97 3.21 -16.33
N GLU A 63 20.92 4.47 -15.85
CA GLU A 63 22.08 5.36 -15.80
C GLU A 63 23.21 4.82 -14.90
N SER A 64 22.86 4.21 -13.76
CA SER A 64 23.86 3.62 -12.87
C SER A 64 24.53 2.38 -13.47
N VAL A 65 23.79 1.57 -14.23
CA VAL A 65 24.35 0.42 -14.97
C VAL A 65 25.26 0.89 -16.11
N GLU A 66 24.87 1.92 -16.85
CA GLU A 66 25.71 2.52 -17.91
C GLU A 66 27.00 3.11 -17.32
N SER A 67 26.90 3.81 -16.19
CA SER A 67 28.08 4.29 -15.46
C SER A 67 29.01 3.16 -15.04
N LEU A 68 28.47 2.06 -14.50
CA LEU A 68 29.26 0.88 -14.16
C LEU A 68 30.01 0.31 -15.37
N ASN A 69 29.32 0.16 -16.52
CA ASN A 69 29.95 -0.32 -17.76
C ASN A 69 31.10 0.60 -18.20
N THR A 70 30.89 1.90 -18.15
CA THR A 70 31.93 2.89 -18.47
C THR A 70 33.16 2.75 -17.57
N PHE A 71 32.98 2.60 -16.26
CA PHE A 71 34.12 2.42 -15.34
C PHE A 71 34.82 1.08 -15.54
N GLN A 72 34.11 0.02 -15.90
CA GLN A 72 34.68 -1.28 -16.23
C GLN A 72 35.58 -1.20 -17.49
N GLU A 73 35.09 -0.54 -18.55
CA GLU A 73 35.86 -0.33 -19.77
C GLU A 73 37.13 0.50 -19.53
N ARG A 74 37.01 1.59 -18.75
CA ARG A 74 38.16 2.45 -18.41
C ARG A 74 39.18 1.71 -17.54
N TYR A 75 38.72 0.87 -16.61
CA TYR A 75 39.60 0.02 -15.81
C TYR A 75 40.32 -1.01 -16.70
N ALA A 76 39.61 -1.66 -17.62
CA ALA A 76 40.22 -2.60 -18.55
C ALA A 76 41.27 -1.93 -19.47
N GLY A 77 41.08 -0.65 -19.79
CA GLY A 77 42.05 0.18 -20.51
C GLY A 77 43.18 0.75 -19.64
N GLY A 78 43.23 0.44 -18.33
CA GLY A 78 44.23 0.96 -17.39
C GLY A 78 44.10 2.46 -17.08
N LEU A 79 42.92 3.05 -17.34
CA LEU A 79 42.65 4.49 -17.19
C LEU A 79 41.93 4.81 -15.86
N GLU A 80 41.52 3.78 -15.08
CA GLU A 80 40.74 3.96 -13.87
C GLU A 80 41.16 2.99 -12.79
N LEU A 81 40.87 3.33 -11.52
CA LEU A 81 41.15 2.47 -10.37
C LEU A 81 40.04 1.45 -10.17
N TYR A 82 40.38 0.23 -9.75
CA TYR A 82 39.42 -0.81 -9.42
C TYR A 82 38.40 -0.38 -8.34
N LEU A 83 38.80 0.51 -7.45
CA LEU A 83 37.91 1.09 -6.44
C LEU A 83 36.67 1.76 -7.06
N GLN A 84 36.84 2.45 -8.19
CA GLN A 84 35.72 3.12 -8.90
C GLN A 84 34.74 2.09 -9.48
N VAL A 85 35.25 0.97 -9.99
CA VAL A 85 34.41 -0.14 -10.47
C VAL A 85 33.58 -0.72 -9.34
N VAL A 86 34.19 -1.01 -8.17
CA VAL A 86 33.48 -1.55 -7.00
C VAL A 86 32.43 -0.57 -6.46
N THR A 87 32.77 0.72 -6.43
CA THR A 87 31.84 1.77 -6.00
C THR A 87 30.64 1.86 -6.95
N SER A 88 30.87 1.91 -8.25
CA SER A 88 29.82 1.97 -9.27
C SER A 88 28.95 0.72 -9.25
N GLN A 89 29.53 -0.46 -9.05
CA GLN A 89 28.81 -1.72 -8.91
C GLN A 89 27.88 -1.70 -7.69
N THR A 90 28.36 -1.17 -6.56
CA THR A 90 27.55 -1.04 -5.35
C THR A 90 26.35 -0.11 -5.58
N VAL A 91 26.56 1.00 -6.27
CA VAL A 91 25.48 1.95 -6.63
C VAL A 91 24.47 1.30 -7.58
N ALA A 92 24.94 0.62 -8.63
CA ALA A 92 24.07 -0.05 -9.58
C ALA A 92 23.20 -1.13 -8.91
N LEU A 93 23.79 -1.96 -8.03
CA LEU A 93 23.07 -2.98 -7.27
C LEU A 93 22.05 -2.36 -6.30
N ALA A 94 22.39 -1.25 -5.65
CA ALA A 94 21.47 -0.53 -4.77
C ALA A 94 20.26 -0.01 -5.55
N ASN A 95 20.47 0.59 -6.73
CA ASN A 95 19.39 1.06 -7.59
C ASN A 95 18.50 -0.08 -8.11
N GLN A 96 19.07 -1.20 -8.53
CA GLN A 96 18.32 -2.39 -8.94
C GLN A 96 17.46 -2.95 -7.79
N ARG A 97 17.99 -2.97 -6.57
CA ARG A 97 17.25 -3.39 -5.40
C ARG A 97 16.07 -2.47 -5.09
N ASN A 98 16.28 -1.16 -5.18
CA ASN A 98 15.22 -0.18 -4.98
C ASN A 98 14.11 -0.30 -6.03
N ASP A 99 14.46 -0.62 -7.27
CA ASP A 99 13.49 -0.84 -8.35
C ASP A 99 12.56 -2.03 -8.03
N ILE A 100 13.12 -3.14 -7.58
CA ILE A 100 12.35 -4.32 -7.13
C ILE A 100 11.46 -3.98 -5.94
N GLU A 101 11.97 -3.22 -4.97
CA GLU A 101 11.22 -2.82 -3.79
C GLU A 101 9.99 -1.94 -4.14
N LEU A 102 10.15 -1.01 -5.07
CA LEU A 102 9.04 -0.18 -5.56
C LEU A 102 7.99 -1.01 -6.30
N MET A 103 8.40 -1.96 -7.15
CA MET A 103 7.49 -2.90 -7.81
C MET A 103 6.72 -3.75 -6.80
N HIS A 104 7.41 -4.25 -5.77
CA HIS A 104 6.78 -5.00 -4.68
C HIS A 104 5.71 -4.18 -3.95
N ARG A 105 6.02 -2.92 -3.61
CA ARG A 105 5.06 -1.99 -2.99
C ARG A 105 3.86 -1.72 -3.90
N GLN A 106 4.06 -1.60 -5.21
CA GLN A 106 2.97 -1.42 -6.17
C GLN A 106 2.04 -2.63 -6.21
N LEU A 107 2.59 -3.85 -6.20
CA LEU A 107 1.80 -5.08 -6.15
C LEU A 107 0.99 -5.18 -4.86
N ILE A 108 1.59 -4.84 -3.71
CA ILE A 108 0.87 -4.80 -2.43
C ILE A 108 -0.29 -3.81 -2.49
N ALA A 109 -0.06 -2.59 -2.96
CA ALA A 109 -1.11 -1.58 -3.07
C ALA A 109 -2.26 -2.05 -4.00
N SER A 110 -1.94 -2.75 -5.10
CA SER A 110 -2.94 -3.34 -5.99
C SER A 110 -3.79 -4.39 -5.29
N VAL A 111 -3.18 -5.29 -4.53
CA VAL A 111 -3.89 -6.33 -3.75
C VAL A 111 -4.75 -5.71 -2.66
N LEU A 112 -4.24 -4.69 -1.96
CA LEU A 112 -4.97 -3.98 -0.92
C LEU A 112 -6.17 -3.22 -1.50
N LEU A 113 -6.04 -2.63 -2.69
CA LEU A 113 -7.15 -1.98 -3.39
C LEU A 113 -8.24 -2.99 -3.73
N ILE A 114 -7.90 -4.16 -4.29
CA ILE A 114 -8.85 -5.22 -4.60
C ILE A 114 -9.56 -5.69 -3.33
N LYS A 115 -8.83 -5.83 -2.22
CA LYS A 115 -9.38 -6.19 -0.92
C LYS A 115 -10.35 -5.11 -0.40
N ALA A 116 -9.98 -3.83 -0.48
CA ALA A 116 -10.80 -2.70 -0.04
C ALA A 116 -12.11 -2.58 -0.84
N LEU A 117 -12.09 -2.96 -2.12
CA LEU A 117 -13.27 -3.02 -2.98
C LEU A 117 -14.15 -4.27 -2.75
N GLY A 118 -13.81 -5.12 -1.77
CA GLY A 118 -14.58 -6.30 -1.39
C GLY A 118 -14.14 -7.60 -2.03
N GLY A 119 -13.10 -7.63 -2.85
CA GLY A 119 -12.67 -8.82 -3.58
C GLY A 119 -13.68 -9.25 -4.66
N GLY A 120 -13.59 -10.50 -5.10
CA GLY A 120 -14.59 -11.08 -6.02
C GLY A 120 -14.43 -10.66 -7.49
N TRP A 121 -13.31 -10.07 -7.86
CA TRP A 121 -13.00 -9.70 -9.23
C TRP A 121 -12.53 -10.92 -10.02
N ASP A 122 -13.16 -11.16 -11.16
CA ASP A 122 -12.66 -12.14 -12.12
C ASP A 122 -11.48 -11.52 -12.89
N THR A 123 -10.47 -12.34 -13.19
CA THR A 123 -9.30 -11.94 -13.98
C THR A 123 -9.65 -11.35 -15.35
N GLN A 124 -10.85 -11.65 -15.88
CA GLN A 124 -11.37 -11.09 -17.12
C GLN A 124 -11.84 -9.63 -16.98
N GLN A 125 -12.08 -9.17 -15.76
CA GLN A 125 -12.56 -7.81 -15.45
C GLN A 125 -11.43 -6.84 -15.08
N LEU A 126 -10.20 -7.32 -14.93
CA LEU A 126 -9.05 -6.49 -14.64
C LEU A 126 -8.57 -5.77 -15.91
N PRO A 127 -8.27 -4.47 -15.87
CA PRO A 127 -7.64 -3.78 -16.98
C PRO A 127 -6.29 -4.44 -17.29
N LYS A 128 -6.06 -4.76 -18.54
CA LYS A 128 -4.76 -5.24 -19.00
C LYS A 128 -3.74 -4.11 -18.82
N LEU A 129 -2.75 -4.33 -17.97
CA LEU A 129 -1.61 -3.43 -17.78
C LEU A 129 -0.71 -3.38 -19.01
#